data_b8a0138fcca5d7ba31ecdfb2dd841626
#
_entry.id   b8a0138fcca5d7ba31ecdfb2dd841626
#
_cell.length_a   1.000
_cell.length_b   1.000
_cell.length_c   1.000
_cell.angle_alpha   90.00
_cell.angle_beta   90.00
_cell.angle_gamma   90.00
#
_symmetry.space_group_name_H-M   'P 1'
#
loop_
_entity.id
_entity.type
_entity.pdbx_description
1 polymer ?
#
loop_
_entity_poly.entity_id
_entity_poly.type
_entity_poly.pdbx_seq_one_letter_code
_entity_poly.pdbx_strand_id
1 'polypeptide(L)'
;SYNVPELKINRKYADMIRQMAHSSGNPSQEDKEALQFVKNKIDSAKWFISAIKQRQDTLMRTMQAIVDYQREYFLDGNESKLKPMILKDIADMTGLDVSTISRVVNSKYVQTGFGIISLKQLFSEAMQTDSGEEVSSYEIKNILSECIDREDKRKPLTDEALMEILNNMG
;
A
#
# COMPACT_ATOMS: atom_id res chain seq x y z
N SER A 1 -10.56 -3.73 -12.90
CA SER A 1 -9.98 -5.09 -13.01
C SER A 1 -9.16 -5.34 -14.29
N TYR A 2 -8.69 -4.28 -14.97
CA TYR A 2 -7.92 -4.41 -16.22
C TYR A 2 -6.52 -5.02 -16.04
N ASN A 3 -5.97 -4.99 -14.84
CA ASN A 3 -4.57 -5.35 -14.59
C ASN A 3 -4.33 -6.79 -14.09
N VAL A 4 -5.39 -7.53 -13.80
CA VAL A 4 -5.27 -8.92 -13.36
C VAL A 4 -6.35 -9.76 -14.06
N PRO A 5 -5.95 -10.66 -14.96
CA PRO A 5 -6.90 -11.57 -15.60
C PRO A 5 -7.51 -12.52 -14.55
N GLU A 6 -8.76 -12.89 -14.77
CA GLU A 6 -9.43 -13.89 -13.94
C GLU A 6 -8.76 -15.25 -14.15
N LEU A 7 -8.03 -15.72 -13.16
CA LEU A 7 -7.37 -17.02 -13.20
C LEU A 7 -8.34 -18.11 -12.73
N LYS A 8 -8.54 -19.12 -13.55
CA LYS A 8 -9.38 -20.28 -13.25
C LYS A 8 -8.58 -21.58 -13.42
N ILE A 9 -8.85 -22.54 -12.57
CA ILE A 9 -8.33 -23.89 -12.74
C ILE A 9 -9.13 -24.56 -13.85
N ASN A 10 -8.43 -25.23 -14.79
CA ASN A 10 -9.07 -25.93 -15.88
C ASN A 10 -9.97 -27.06 -15.33
N ARG A 11 -11.24 -27.04 -15.71
CA ARG A 11 -12.26 -27.99 -15.27
C ARG A 11 -11.87 -29.44 -15.55
N LYS A 12 -11.18 -29.72 -16.67
CA LYS A 12 -10.70 -31.05 -17.01
C LYS A 12 -9.92 -31.75 -15.90
N TYR A 13 -9.06 -31.01 -15.20
CA TYR A 13 -8.30 -31.56 -14.07
C TYR A 13 -9.18 -31.82 -12.84
N ALA A 14 -10.16 -30.97 -12.58
CA ALA A 14 -11.12 -31.20 -11.49
C ALA A 14 -12.00 -32.42 -11.76
N ASP A 15 -12.45 -32.59 -13.01
CA ASP A 15 -13.29 -33.74 -13.43
C ASP A 15 -12.48 -35.04 -13.43
N MET A 16 -11.19 -35.00 -13.82
CA MET A 16 -10.30 -36.14 -13.78
C MET A 16 -10.12 -36.68 -12.35
N ILE A 17 -9.95 -35.79 -11.37
CA ILE A 17 -9.91 -36.20 -9.95
C ILE A 17 -11.22 -36.80 -9.50
N ARG A 18 -12.36 -36.22 -9.88
CA ARG A 18 -13.68 -36.78 -9.53
C ARG A 18 -13.87 -38.17 -10.11
N GLN A 19 -13.53 -38.36 -11.37
CA GLN A 19 -13.62 -39.66 -12.03
C GLN A 19 -12.73 -40.73 -11.37
N MET A 20 -11.46 -40.38 -11.07
CA MET A 20 -10.54 -41.26 -10.37
C MET A 20 -11.01 -41.58 -8.94
N ALA A 21 -11.61 -40.61 -8.24
CA ALA A 21 -12.15 -40.83 -6.89
C ALA A 21 -13.43 -41.69 -6.88
N HIS A 22 -14.18 -41.71 -7.99
CA HIS A 22 -15.40 -42.54 -8.15
C HIS A 22 -15.15 -43.92 -8.77
N SER A 23 -13.95 -44.20 -9.27
CA SER A 23 -13.59 -45.54 -9.77
C SER A 23 -13.49 -46.49 -8.58
N SER A 24 -14.58 -47.24 -8.37
CA SER A 24 -14.82 -48.16 -7.24
C SER A 24 -14.01 -49.46 -7.34
N GLY A 25 -12.73 -49.39 -7.61
CA GLY A 25 -11.80 -50.52 -7.54
C GLY A 25 -10.64 -50.18 -6.64
N ASN A 26 -9.95 -51.18 -6.09
CA ASN A 26 -8.73 -50.94 -5.33
C ASN A 26 -7.71 -50.21 -6.23
N PRO A 27 -7.45 -48.90 -6.04
CA PRO A 27 -6.60 -48.15 -6.94
C PRO A 27 -5.18 -48.72 -6.87
N SER A 28 -4.58 -48.94 -8.04
CA SER A 28 -3.18 -49.37 -8.12
C SER A 28 -2.25 -48.36 -7.43
N GLN A 29 -1.03 -48.74 -7.10
CA GLN A 29 -0.05 -47.82 -6.51
C GLN A 29 0.23 -46.66 -7.47
N GLU A 30 0.29 -46.91 -8.77
CA GLU A 30 0.49 -45.89 -9.82
C GLU A 30 -0.69 -44.89 -9.88
N ASP A 31 -1.94 -45.38 -9.73
CA ASP A 31 -3.13 -44.50 -9.68
C ASP A 31 -3.12 -43.57 -8.47
N LYS A 32 -2.68 -44.08 -7.32
CA LYS A 32 -2.52 -43.25 -6.08
C LYS A 32 -1.47 -42.17 -6.24
N GLU A 33 -0.34 -42.49 -6.85
CA GLU A 33 0.74 -41.51 -7.10
C GLU A 33 0.31 -40.47 -8.12
N ALA A 34 -0.38 -40.87 -9.20
CA ALA A 34 -0.94 -39.96 -10.19
C ALA A 34 -1.97 -39.00 -9.56
N LEU A 35 -2.86 -39.55 -8.73
CA LEU A 35 -3.88 -38.78 -8.00
C LEU A 35 -3.23 -37.76 -7.06
N GLN A 36 -2.22 -38.18 -6.31
CA GLN A 36 -1.48 -37.29 -5.40
C GLN A 36 -0.74 -36.18 -6.18
N PHE A 37 -0.13 -36.52 -7.31
CA PHE A 37 0.53 -35.55 -8.17
C PHE A 37 -0.45 -34.48 -8.67
N VAL A 38 -1.59 -34.87 -9.22
CA VAL A 38 -2.61 -33.94 -9.73
C VAL A 38 -3.17 -33.07 -8.60
N LYS A 39 -3.44 -33.66 -7.42
CA LYS A 39 -3.88 -32.93 -6.24
C LYS A 39 -2.86 -31.84 -5.83
N ASN A 40 -1.59 -32.19 -5.75
CA ASN A 40 -0.53 -31.23 -5.41
C ASN A 40 -0.45 -30.07 -6.41
N LYS A 41 -0.65 -30.36 -7.73
CA LYS A 41 -0.68 -29.31 -8.77
C LYS A 41 -1.88 -28.40 -8.63
N ILE A 42 -3.04 -28.92 -8.30
CA ILE A 42 -4.26 -28.13 -8.07
C ILE A 42 -4.08 -27.26 -6.81
N ASP A 43 -3.54 -27.80 -5.74
CA ASP A 43 -3.34 -27.05 -4.50
C ASP A 43 -2.31 -25.92 -4.71
N SER A 44 -1.24 -26.19 -5.46
CA SER A 44 -0.29 -25.15 -5.88
C SER A 44 -0.94 -24.05 -6.73
N ALA A 45 -1.82 -24.43 -7.66
CA ALA A 45 -2.55 -23.47 -8.48
C ALA A 45 -3.53 -22.61 -7.65
N LYS A 46 -4.25 -23.24 -6.70
CA LYS A 46 -5.13 -22.52 -5.77
C LYS A 46 -4.35 -21.52 -4.91
N TRP A 47 -3.22 -21.97 -4.37
CA TRP A 47 -2.33 -21.07 -3.59
C TRP A 47 -1.88 -19.88 -4.42
N PHE A 48 -1.45 -20.10 -5.65
CA PHE A 48 -1.02 -19.02 -6.55
C PHE A 48 -2.15 -18.03 -6.86
N ILE A 49 -3.36 -18.52 -7.16
CA ILE A 49 -4.54 -17.67 -7.37
C ILE A 49 -4.85 -16.85 -6.12
N SER A 50 -4.78 -17.48 -4.94
CA SER A 50 -5.01 -16.80 -3.66
C SER A 50 -3.99 -15.70 -3.40
N ALA A 51 -2.71 -15.96 -3.67
CA ALA A 51 -1.64 -14.97 -3.52
C ALA A 51 -1.83 -13.75 -4.44
N ILE A 52 -2.26 -13.98 -5.70
CA ILE A 52 -2.58 -12.87 -6.62
C ILE A 52 -3.78 -12.06 -6.14
N LYS A 53 -4.84 -12.71 -5.65
CA LYS A 53 -6.00 -12.02 -5.08
C LYS A 53 -5.60 -11.18 -3.87
N GLN A 54 -4.84 -11.75 -2.94
CA GLN A 54 -4.36 -11.04 -1.77
C GLN A 54 -3.52 -9.81 -2.15
N ARG A 55 -2.63 -9.94 -3.14
CA ARG A 55 -1.86 -8.81 -3.67
C ARG A 55 -2.76 -7.72 -4.24
N GLN A 56 -3.80 -8.11 -4.99
CA GLN A 56 -4.76 -7.16 -5.55
C GLN A 56 -5.54 -6.44 -4.46
N ASP A 57 -6.03 -7.16 -3.46
CA ASP A 57 -6.76 -6.59 -2.32
C ASP A 57 -5.88 -5.60 -1.54
N THR A 58 -4.60 -5.95 -1.31
CA THR A 58 -3.63 -5.05 -0.67
C THR A 58 -3.45 -3.76 -1.48
N LEU A 59 -3.27 -3.86 -2.80
CA LEU A 59 -3.15 -2.69 -3.68
C LEU A 59 -4.40 -1.82 -3.65
N MET A 60 -5.58 -2.42 -3.72
CA MET A 60 -6.85 -1.69 -3.70
C MET A 60 -7.09 -0.99 -2.38
N ARG A 61 -6.85 -1.67 -1.26
CA ARG A 61 -6.99 -1.09 0.09
C ARG A 61 -6.03 0.08 0.28
N THR A 62 -4.76 -0.09 -0.10
CA THR A 62 -3.76 0.98 -0.01
C THR A 62 -4.16 2.18 -0.88
N MET A 63 -4.57 1.95 -2.13
CA MET A 63 -4.97 3.03 -3.02
C MET A 63 -6.23 3.75 -2.53
N GLN A 64 -7.23 3.02 -2.02
CA GLN A 64 -8.44 3.61 -1.45
C GLN A 64 -8.10 4.52 -0.27
N ALA A 65 -7.25 4.07 0.65
CA ALA A 65 -6.82 4.87 1.79
C ALA A 65 -6.10 6.17 1.34
N ILE A 66 -5.21 6.07 0.34
CA ILE A 66 -4.53 7.24 -0.23
C ILE A 66 -5.54 8.23 -0.84
N VAL A 67 -6.51 7.74 -1.63
CA VAL A 67 -7.55 8.59 -2.24
C VAL A 67 -8.41 9.27 -1.17
N ASP A 68 -8.79 8.54 -0.13
CA ASP A 68 -9.61 9.08 0.96
C ASP A 68 -8.84 10.14 1.76
N TYR A 69 -7.53 9.93 2.00
CA TYR A 69 -6.68 10.88 2.69
C TYR A 69 -6.44 12.16 1.86
N GLN A 70 -6.14 12.01 0.56
CA GLN A 70 -5.83 13.10 -0.39
C GLN A 70 -7.04 13.49 -1.24
N ARG A 71 -8.24 13.37 -0.72
CA ARG A 71 -9.50 13.52 -1.48
C ARG A 71 -9.58 14.82 -2.24
N GLU A 72 -9.18 15.92 -1.63
CA GLU A 72 -9.26 17.26 -2.23
C GLU A 72 -8.33 17.40 -3.44
N TYR A 73 -7.14 16.82 -3.36
CA TYR A 73 -6.20 16.75 -4.48
C TYR A 73 -6.75 15.92 -5.64
N PHE A 74 -7.35 14.76 -5.37
CA PHE A 74 -7.87 13.88 -6.42
C PHE A 74 -9.12 14.40 -7.11
N LEU A 75 -9.79 15.44 -6.58
CA LEU A 75 -10.95 16.06 -7.23
C LEU A 75 -10.55 16.97 -8.39
N ASP A 76 -9.49 17.73 -8.27
CA ASP A 76 -9.13 18.77 -9.24
C ASP A 76 -7.64 18.77 -9.66
N GLY A 77 -6.79 17.97 -9.03
CA GLY A 77 -5.36 17.88 -9.33
C GLY A 77 -4.53 19.06 -8.85
N ASN A 78 -5.08 19.89 -7.97
CA ASN A 78 -4.36 21.06 -7.44
C ASN A 78 -3.37 20.63 -6.34
N GLU A 79 -2.07 20.76 -6.63
CA GLU A 79 -0.99 20.38 -5.70
C GLU A 79 -1.02 21.17 -4.38
N SER A 80 -1.59 22.39 -4.36
CA SER A 80 -1.72 23.17 -3.12
C SER A 80 -2.68 22.52 -2.10
N LYS A 81 -3.50 21.57 -2.53
CA LYS A 81 -4.43 20.81 -1.68
C LYS A 81 -3.87 19.48 -1.19
N LEU A 82 -2.61 19.17 -1.53
CA LEU A 82 -1.94 18.00 -0.99
C LEU A 82 -1.76 18.17 0.52
N LYS A 83 -2.30 17.22 1.28
CA LYS A 83 -2.09 17.15 2.71
C LYS A 83 -0.77 16.44 3.01
N PRO A 84 -0.01 16.88 4.03
CA PRO A 84 1.12 16.10 4.52
C PRO A 84 0.69 14.67 4.83
N MET A 85 1.39 13.68 4.30
CA MET A 85 1.05 12.27 4.46
C MET A 85 2.32 11.43 4.52
N ILE A 86 2.47 10.63 5.54
CA ILE A 86 3.57 9.67 5.71
C ILE A 86 3.07 8.23 5.53
N LEU A 87 4.00 7.30 5.36
CA LEU A 87 3.65 5.88 5.15
C LEU A 87 2.88 5.29 6.34
N LYS A 88 3.16 5.77 7.55
CA LYS A 88 2.50 5.33 8.79
C LYS A 88 1.01 5.67 8.79
N ASP A 89 0.62 6.85 8.30
CA ASP A 89 -0.79 7.25 8.24
C ASP A 89 -1.63 6.24 7.44
N ILE A 90 -1.09 5.82 6.29
CA ILE A 90 -1.76 4.83 5.44
C ILE A 90 -1.68 3.41 6.04
N ALA A 91 -0.59 3.08 6.73
CA ALA A 91 -0.46 1.82 7.45
C ALA A 91 -1.54 1.70 8.54
N ASP A 92 -1.73 2.73 9.34
CA ASP A 92 -2.74 2.80 10.40
C ASP A 92 -4.17 2.72 9.85
N MET A 93 -4.46 3.45 8.76
CA MET A 93 -5.77 3.39 8.10
C MET A 93 -6.11 2.02 7.50
N THR A 94 -5.10 1.31 7.01
CA THR A 94 -5.31 0.02 6.33
C THR A 94 -5.12 -1.19 7.23
N GLY A 95 -4.47 -1.04 8.39
CA GLY A 95 -4.02 -2.12 9.25
C GLY A 95 -2.94 -2.99 8.59
N LEU A 96 -2.15 -2.42 7.69
CA LEU A 96 -1.03 -3.07 7.01
C LEU A 96 0.30 -2.56 7.57
N ASP A 97 1.35 -3.38 7.45
CA ASP A 97 2.70 -2.95 7.83
C ASP A 97 3.21 -1.81 6.94
N VAL A 98 3.93 -0.86 7.53
CA VAL A 98 4.59 0.26 6.83
C VAL A 98 5.47 -0.23 5.68
N SER A 99 6.18 -1.37 5.87
CA SER A 99 7.00 -2.00 4.83
C SER A 99 6.17 -2.46 3.61
N THR A 100 4.94 -2.91 3.84
CA THR A 100 4.00 -3.30 2.78
C THR A 100 3.54 -2.07 2.00
N ILE A 101 3.15 -1.00 2.69
CA ILE A 101 2.77 0.28 2.07
C ILE A 101 3.95 0.84 1.25
N SER A 102 5.16 0.86 1.82
CA SER A 102 6.37 1.32 1.13
C SER A 102 6.61 0.58 -0.20
N ARG A 103 6.49 -0.75 -0.23
CA ARG A 103 6.64 -1.56 -1.45
C ARG A 103 5.57 -1.23 -2.51
N VAL A 104 4.35 -0.94 -2.08
CA VAL A 104 3.27 -0.53 -2.99
C VAL A 104 3.57 0.85 -3.56
N VAL A 105 3.90 1.82 -2.71
CA VAL A 105 4.07 3.23 -3.08
C VAL A 105 5.28 3.44 -4.01
N ASN A 106 6.43 2.84 -3.70
CA ASN A 106 7.68 3.07 -4.43
C ASN A 106 7.67 2.58 -5.89
N SER A 107 6.74 1.71 -6.28
CA SER A 107 6.76 1.06 -7.60
C SER A 107 5.50 1.26 -8.42
N LYS A 108 4.56 2.10 -7.99
CA LYS A 108 3.25 2.23 -8.63
C LYS A 108 2.95 3.65 -9.06
N TYR A 109 2.16 3.72 -10.11
CA TYR A 109 1.61 4.95 -10.67
C TYR A 109 0.09 4.86 -10.70
N VAL A 110 -0.56 5.98 -10.59
CA VAL A 110 -2.02 6.11 -10.74
C VAL A 110 -2.33 6.99 -11.94
N GLN A 111 -3.27 6.55 -12.76
CA GLN A 111 -3.82 7.35 -13.84
C GLN A 111 -5.03 8.11 -13.32
N THR A 112 -4.99 9.43 -13.44
CA THR A 112 -6.04 10.37 -13.04
C THR A 112 -6.59 11.09 -14.24
N GLY A 113 -7.64 11.89 -14.07
CA GLY A 113 -8.16 12.76 -15.12
C GLY A 113 -7.20 13.89 -15.54
N PHE A 114 -6.23 14.24 -14.69
CA PHE A 114 -5.24 15.29 -14.93
C PHE A 114 -3.82 14.77 -15.20
N GLY A 115 -3.61 13.44 -15.30
CA GLY A 115 -2.34 12.86 -15.69
C GLY A 115 -1.99 11.56 -14.96
N ILE A 116 -0.77 11.08 -15.21
CA ILE A 116 -0.20 9.91 -14.56
C ILE A 116 0.78 10.41 -13.49
N ILE A 117 0.53 10.05 -12.24
CA ILE A 117 1.35 10.46 -11.09
C ILE A 117 1.94 9.24 -10.39
N SER A 118 3.16 9.38 -9.89
CA SER A 118 3.77 8.38 -9.02
C SER A 118 3.12 8.43 -7.64
N LEU A 119 2.77 7.29 -7.06
CA LEU A 119 2.24 7.27 -5.69
C LEU A 119 3.22 7.86 -4.68
N LYS A 120 4.53 7.73 -4.93
CA LYS A 120 5.57 8.30 -4.06
C LYS A 120 5.45 9.82 -3.93
N GLN A 121 5.02 10.54 -4.98
CA GLN A 121 4.87 12.00 -4.96
C GLN A 121 3.77 12.50 -4.00
N LEU A 122 2.86 11.62 -3.61
CA LEU A 122 1.78 11.93 -2.67
C LEU A 122 2.21 11.83 -1.20
N PHE A 123 3.44 11.38 -0.96
CA PHE A 123 3.99 11.18 0.38
C PHE A 123 5.08 12.20 0.68
N SER A 124 5.07 12.70 1.90
CA SER A 124 6.15 13.50 2.47
C SER A 124 7.22 12.61 3.10
N GLU A 125 8.42 13.14 3.25
CA GLU A 125 9.43 12.47 4.07
C GLU A 125 9.02 12.52 5.55
N ALA A 126 9.09 11.40 6.23
CA ALA A 126 8.88 11.32 7.66
C ALA A 126 10.17 11.73 8.39
N MET A 127 10.03 12.54 9.42
CA MET A 127 11.09 12.85 10.37
C MET A 127 10.67 12.31 11.74
N GLN A 128 11.61 11.76 12.47
CA GLN A 128 11.36 11.23 13.81
C GLN A 128 11.60 12.36 14.82
N THR A 129 10.62 12.61 15.67
CA THR A 129 10.74 13.56 16.78
C THR A 129 11.49 12.91 17.94
N ASP A 130 11.98 13.72 18.89
CA ASP A 130 12.62 13.22 20.12
C ASP A 130 11.68 12.35 20.97
N SER A 131 10.36 12.55 20.84
CA SER A 131 9.32 11.71 21.47
C SER A 131 9.16 10.34 20.77
N GLY A 132 9.79 10.11 19.60
CA GLY A 132 9.70 8.90 18.81
C GLY A 132 8.50 8.86 17.85
N GLU A 133 7.76 9.96 17.73
CA GLU A 133 6.68 10.09 16.76
C GLU A 133 7.24 10.46 15.38
N GLU A 134 6.59 9.94 14.32
CA GLU A 134 6.93 10.29 12.94
C GLU A 134 6.07 11.47 12.49
N VAL A 135 6.71 12.58 12.15
CA VAL A 135 6.07 13.81 11.65
C VAL A 135 6.48 14.07 10.20
N SER A 136 5.59 14.65 9.43
CA SER A 136 5.89 15.04 8.05
C SER A 136 6.88 16.19 8.00
N SER A 137 7.95 16.07 7.20
CA SER A 137 8.89 17.16 6.94
C SER A 137 8.21 18.41 6.35
N TYR A 138 7.08 18.25 5.70
CA TYR A 138 6.28 19.37 5.18
C TYR A 138 5.60 20.15 6.31
N GLU A 139 5.10 19.45 7.32
CA GLU A 139 4.47 20.06 8.51
C GLU A 139 5.49 20.88 9.30
N ILE A 140 6.68 20.33 9.52
CA ILE A 140 7.79 21.05 10.14
C ILE A 140 8.16 22.32 9.35
N LYS A 141 8.25 22.22 8.03
CA LYS A 141 8.54 23.39 7.16
C LYS A 141 7.45 24.45 7.22
N ASN A 142 6.18 24.06 7.31
CA ASN A 142 5.07 25.00 7.45
C ASN A 142 5.13 25.73 8.79
N ILE A 143 5.36 25.01 9.89
CA ILE A 143 5.51 25.61 11.23
C ILE A 143 6.67 26.62 11.23
N LEU A 144 7.83 26.24 10.67
CA LEU A 144 8.98 27.12 10.56
C LEU A 144 8.66 28.37 9.71
N SER A 145 7.99 28.19 8.57
CA SER A 145 7.58 29.32 7.72
C SER A 145 6.66 30.30 8.48
N GLU A 146 5.67 29.76 9.21
CA GLU A 146 4.80 30.60 10.02
C GLU A 146 5.56 31.35 11.16
N CYS A 147 6.54 30.70 11.78
CA CYS A 147 7.37 31.34 12.80
C CYS A 147 8.19 32.49 12.21
N ILE A 148 8.80 32.28 11.04
CA ILE A 148 9.60 33.28 10.33
C ILE A 148 8.72 34.43 9.82
N ASP A 149 7.52 34.16 9.33
CA ASP A 149 6.60 35.18 8.84
C ASP A 149 6.08 36.09 9.99
N ARG A 150 5.99 35.55 11.19
CA ARG A 150 5.54 36.30 12.40
C ARG A 150 6.67 36.90 13.22
N GLU A 151 7.93 36.64 12.88
CA GLU A 151 9.06 37.18 13.63
C GLU A 151 9.20 38.72 13.49
N ASP A 152 9.77 39.34 14.51
CA ASP A 152 10.20 40.75 14.40
C ASP A 152 11.49 40.83 13.59
N LYS A 153 11.42 41.41 12.38
CA LYS A 153 12.56 41.58 11.46
C LYS A 153 13.75 42.37 12.08
N ARG A 154 13.53 43.07 13.20
CA ARG A 154 14.59 43.77 13.94
C ARG A 154 15.32 42.82 14.90
N LYS A 155 14.70 41.69 15.24
CA LYS A 155 15.27 40.68 16.15
C LYS A 155 14.88 39.30 15.64
N PRO A 156 15.55 38.79 14.59
CA PRO A 156 15.24 37.51 14.00
C PRO A 156 15.43 36.36 15.01
N LEU A 157 14.62 35.32 14.87
CA LEU A 157 14.73 34.12 15.67
C LEU A 157 16.02 33.36 15.34
N THR A 158 16.70 32.85 16.36
CA THR A 158 17.87 31.99 16.17
C THR A 158 17.44 30.58 15.92
N ASP A 159 18.32 29.76 15.31
CA ASP A 159 18.05 28.33 15.06
C ASP A 159 17.71 27.58 16.35
N GLU A 160 18.34 27.96 17.47
CA GLU A 160 18.03 27.37 18.79
C GLU A 160 16.62 27.69 19.26
N ALA A 161 16.18 28.97 19.06
CA ALA A 161 14.82 29.38 19.41
C ALA A 161 13.76 28.69 18.53
N LEU A 162 14.03 28.51 17.24
CA LEU A 162 13.16 27.74 16.31
C LEU A 162 13.09 26.27 16.70
N MET A 163 14.19 25.65 17.08
CA MET A 163 14.24 24.29 17.58
C MET A 163 13.43 24.11 18.87
N GLU A 164 13.53 25.06 19.80
CA GLU A 164 12.75 25.03 21.05
C GLU A 164 11.24 25.16 20.79
N ILE A 165 10.85 26.02 19.84
CA ILE A 165 9.43 26.12 19.41
C ILE A 165 8.93 24.81 18.84
N LEU A 166 9.70 24.16 17.95
CA LEU A 166 9.34 22.88 17.36
C LEU A 166 9.19 21.77 18.41
N ASN A 167 10.12 21.68 19.36
CA ASN A 167 10.07 20.69 20.44
C ASN A 167 8.89 20.90 21.41
N ASN A 168 8.39 22.13 21.55
CA ASN A 168 7.24 22.43 22.40
C ASN A 168 5.90 22.20 21.70
N MET A 169 5.88 22.04 20.37
CA MET A 169 4.69 21.79 19.56
C MET A 169 4.47 20.30 19.23
N GLY A 170 5.47 19.44 19.38
CA GLY A 170 5.41 17.98 19.21
C GLY A 170 5.52 17.27 20.52
#